data_ea1a9e13dd2bb1da0b9bd3d4fe07034e
#
_entry.id   ea1a9e13dd2bb1da0b9bd3d4fe07034e
#
_cell.length_a   1.000
_cell.length_b   1.000
_cell.length_c   1.000
_cell.angle_alpha   90.00
_cell.angle_beta   90.00
_cell.angle_gamma   90.00
#
_symmetry.space_group_name_H-M   'P 1'
#
loop_
_entity.id
_entity.type
_entity.pdbx_description
1 polymer ?
#
loop_
_entity_poly.entity_id
_entity_poly.type
_entity_poly.pdbx_seq_one_letter_code
_entity_poly.pdbx_strand_id
1 'polypeptide(L)'
;MFCEAPFGMRGNGVHTAYRDAVELLREGKDVRVLDRREGKGDIFHSHTYGPRYFWEGRKYRGRRVFTVHVIPDSVKGSFPLWRVILPLSRWYLKKVYEYADVCLAISPRVEESIRELGARTRIVAIPNPVLTETWKFTPEKREKGRKMLGLGKDDFVVLGVGQLVERKGVEDFLDVVQDLPQARFVWAGGRPFGVFSDGLVKINSRIAKAPGNVRFTGMLDLGDMPLVYAAGDALLFPSYQENCPLAPLEAAACGLPVIVRDLPEYRLLFRNPYLKAGTTKEFTALTRRLISDGEFYKQAREMSFQLVTQFDRKRIRKDLVGVYRSLLVN
;
A
#
# COMPACT_ATOMS: atom_id res chain seq x y z
N MET A 1 -12.37 -15.66 5.90
CA MET A 1 -11.13 -14.82 5.90
C MET A 1 -11.07 -13.99 7.19
N PHE A 2 -9.89 -13.68 7.66
CA PHE A 2 -9.70 -13.01 8.95
C PHE A 2 -8.75 -11.81 8.82
N CYS A 3 -9.18 -10.67 9.32
CA CYS A 3 -8.36 -9.49 9.50
C CYS A 3 -8.73 -8.85 10.83
N GLU A 4 -7.77 -8.75 11.72
CA GLU A 4 -7.87 -7.99 12.94
C GLU A 4 -7.10 -6.69 12.73
N ALA A 5 -7.80 -5.58 12.59
CA ALA A 5 -7.13 -4.29 12.59
C ALA A 5 -6.62 -4.00 14.02
N PRO A 6 -5.31 -4.04 14.29
CA PRO A 6 -4.82 -3.70 15.61
C PRO A 6 -5.24 -2.26 15.93
N PHE A 7 -5.84 -2.07 17.13
CA PHE A 7 -6.26 -0.77 17.65
C PHE A 7 -7.33 -0.01 16.85
N GLY A 8 -8.16 -0.69 16.08
CA GLY A 8 -9.23 -0.04 15.30
C GLY A 8 -8.72 0.86 14.17
N MET A 9 -7.50 0.66 13.71
CA MET A 9 -6.88 1.46 12.64
C MET A 9 -7.61 1.25 11.32
N ARG A 10 -8.48 2.18 10.97
CA ARG A 10 -9.02 2.33 9.62
C ARG A 10 -7.93 2.95 8.72
N GLY A 11 -7.90 2.59 7.44
CA GLY A 11 -7.06 3.25 6.45
C GLY A 11 -5.58 2.83 6.43
N ASN A 12 -5.22 1.60 6.88
CA ASN A 12 -3.90 1.05 6.65
C ASN A 12 -3.92 0.11 5.43
N GLY A 13 -2.77 -0.03 4.74
CA GLY A 13 -2.64 -0.85 3.53
C GLY A 13 -3.01 -2.33 3.73
N VAL A 14 -2.84 -2.89 4.94
CA VAL A 14 -3.24 -4.27 5.26
C VAL A 14 -4.76 -4.41 5.20
N HIS A 15 -5.51 -3.44 5.73
CA HIS A 15 -6.97 -3.46 5.69
C HIS A 15 -7.50 -3.31 4.27
N THR A 16 -6.89 -2.44 3.46
CA THR A 16 -7.23 -2.29 2.04
C THR A 16 -6.98 -3.60 1.30
N ALA A 17 -5.79 -4.19 1.43
CA ALA A 17 -5.46 -5.47 0.79
C ALA A 17 -6.38 -6.61 1.20
N TYR A 18 -6.79 -6.67 2.48
CA TYR A 18 -7.77 -7.63 2.96
C TYR A 18 -9.13 -7.44 2.27
N ARG A 19 -9.63 -6.22 2.23
CA ARG A 19 -10.92 -5.90 1.60
C ARG A 19 -10.91 -6.23 0.12
N ASP A 20 -9.85 -5.87 -0.58
CA ASP A 20 -9.70 -6.14 -2.01
C ASP A 20 -9.61 -7.65 -2.29
N ALA A 21 -8.93 -8.42 -1.44
CA ALA A 21 -8.89 -9.87 -1.53
C ALA A 21 -10.25 -10.52 -1.28
N VAL A 22 -11.03 -10.01 -0.32
CA VAL A 22 -12.42 -10.47 -0.07
C VAL A 22 -13.31 -10.19 -1.26
N GLU A 23 -13.26 -8.97 -1.81
CA GLU A 23 -14.04 -8.57 -2.99
C GLU A 23 -13.68 -9.43 -4.20
N LEU A 24 -12.39 -9.59 -4.48
CA LEU A 24 -11.87 -10.44 -5.55
C LEU A 24 -12.39 -11.88 -5.46
N LEU A 25 -12.42 -12.47 -4.27
CA LEU A 25 -12.90 -13.84 -4.08
C LEU A 25 -14.41 -13.97 -4.24
N ARG A 26 -15.16 -12.93 -3.87
CA ARG A 26 -16.63 -12.91 -3.99
C ARG A 26 -17.13 -12.80 -5.44
N GLU A 27 -16.29 -12.41 -6.39
CA GLU A 27 -16.64 -12.34 -7.81
C GLU A 27 -16.95 -13.71 -8.43
N GLY A 28 -16.40 -14.79 -7.89
CA GLY A 28 -16.64 -16.16 -8.38
C GLY A 28 -17.60 -16.92 -7.50
N LYS A 29 -18.18 -17.98 -8.09
CA LYS A 29 -19.09 -18.90 -7.39
C LYS A 29 -18.39 -20.09 -6.73
N ASP A 30 -17.10 -20.25 -6.93
CA ASP A 30 -16.28 -21.40 -6.53
C ASP A 30 -15.69 -21.28 -5.10
N VAL A 31 -15.76 -20.07 -4.51
CA VAL A 31 -15.32 -19.80 -3.13
C VAL A 31 -16.37 -18.96 -2.42
N ARG A 32 -16.83 -19.43 -1.27
CA ARG A 32 -17.65 -18.63 -0.35
C ARG A 32 -16.75 -18.03 0.72
N VAL A 33 -16.69 -16.69 0.76
CA VAL A 33 -15.97 -15.97 1.80
C VAL A 33 -16.88 -15.78 2.99
N LEU A 34 -16.53 -16.38 4.11
CA LEU A 34 -17.23 -16.23 5.39
C LEU A 34 -16.45 -15.26 6.27
N ASP A 35 -17.15 -14.37 6.94
CA ASP A 35 -16.60 -13.64 8.06
C ASP A 35 -16.71 -14.48 9.35
N ARG A 36 -16.15 -13.97 10.44
CA ARG A 36 -16.13 -14.67 11.73
C ARG A 36 -17.53 -15.02 12.27
N ARG A 37 -18.55 -14.24 11.93
CA ARG A 37 -19.92 -14.37 12.45
C ARG A 37 -20.75 -15.38 11.65
N GLU A 38 -20.34 -15.66 10.42
CA GLU A 38 -21.07 -16.50 9.47
C GLU A 38 -20.76 -18.00 9.61
N GLY A 39 -19.86 -18.39 10.52
CA GLY A 39 -19.55 -19.80 10.80
C GLY A 39 -18.13 -20.23 10.45
N LYS A 40 -17.93 -21.54 10.31
CA LYS A 40 -16.64 -22.15 10.00
C LYS A 40 -16.56 -22.46 8.51
N GLY A 41 -15.44 -22.05 7.87
CA GLY A 41 -15.09 -22.46 6.50
C GLY A 41 -14.14 -23.66 6.49
N ASP A 42 -13.71 -24.04 5.30
CA ASP A 42 -12.73 -25.11 5.10
C ASP A 42 -11.29 -24.61 5.28
N ILE A 43 -11.03 -23.35 4.95
CA ILE A 43 -9.72 -22.70 4.99
C ILE A 43 -9.76 -21.52 5.97
N PHE A 44 -8.74 -21.40 6.81
CA PHE A 44 -8.48 -20.21 7.60
C PHE A 44 -7.43 -19.33 6.89
N HIS A 45 -7.85 -18.20 6.35
CA HIS A 45 -6.94 -17.25 5.72
C HIS A 45 -6.89 -15.94 6.51
N SER A 46 -5.70 -15.59 7.01
CA SER A 46 -5.46 -14.39 7.81
C SER A 46 -4.56 -13.39 7.10
N HIS A 47 -4.86 -12.10 7.31
CA HIS A 47 -4.04 -10.95 6.91
C HIS A 47 -3.37 -10.25 8.10
N THR A 48 -3.67 -10.70 9.33
CA THR A 48 -3.12 -10.16 10.58
C THR A 48 -2.62 -11.27 11.48
N TYR A 49 -1.77 -10.93 12.43
CA TYR A 49 -0.97 -11.87 13.22
C TYR A 49 -1.01 -11.59 14.74
N GLY A 50 -2.09 -11.01 15.25
CA GLY A 50 -2.32 -10.85 16.69
C GLY A 50 -2.62 -12.17 17.40
N PRO A 51 -2.86 -12.17 18.73
CA PRO A 51 -3.15 -13.37 19.51
C PRO A 51 -4.33 -14.20 18.96
N ARG A 52 -5.32 -13.54 18.37
CA ARG A 52 -6.49 -14.19 17.76
C ARG A 52 -6.14 -15.00 16.53
N TYR A 53 -5.08 -14.64 15.80
CA TYR A 53 -4.60 -15.43 14.66
C TYR A 53 -4.29 -16.86 15.10
N PHE A 54 -3.55 -17.02 16.20
CA PHE A 54 -3.23 -18.34 16.73
C PHE A 54 -4.45 -19.04 17.34
N TRP A 55 -5.29 -18.28 18.04
CA TRP A 55 -6.49 -18.86 18.68
C TRP A 55 -7.51 -19.38 17.65
N GLU A 56 -7.85 -18.60 16.66
CA GLU A 56 -8.83 -19.00 15.62
C GLU A 56 -8.24 -20.06 14.69
N GLY A 57 -6.97 -19.91 14.29
CA GLY A 57 -6.31 -20.82 13.35
C GLY A 57 -6.05 -22.22 13.90
N ARG A 58 -6.08 -22.46 15.23
CA ARG A 58 -5.80 -23.77 15.81
C ARG A 58 -6.70 -24.90 15.31
N LYS A 59 -7.94 -24.58 14.89
CA LYS A 59 -8.93 -25.51 14.39
C LYS A 59 -8.73 -25.91 12.92
N TYR A 60 -7.75 -25.25 12.24
CA TYR A 60 -7.53 -25.35 10.80
C TYR A 60 -6.13 -25.88 10.46
N ARG A 61 -5.55 -26.73 11.33
CA ARG A 61 -4.22 -27.30 11.07
C ARG A 61 -4.21 -28.01 9.71
N GLY A 62 -3.17 -27.76 8.89
CA GLY A 62 -3.07 -28.18 7.51
C GLY A 62 -3.81 -27.29 6.50
N ARG A 63 -4.63 -26.32 6.95
CA ARG A 63 -5.47 -25.46 6.09
C ARG A 63 -5.42 -23.99 6.49
N ARG A 64 -4.26 -23.52 6.99
CA ARG A 64 -4.01 -22.14 7.41
C ARG A 64 -3.20 -21.41 6.35
N VAL A 65 -3.76 -20.35 5.81
CA VAL A 65 -3.13 -19.43 4.87
C VAL A 65 -2.86 -18.10 5.57
N PHE A 66 -1.68 -17.54 5.38
CA PHE A 66 -1.33 -16.25 5.91
C PHE A 66 -0.76 -15.35 4.81
N THR A 67 -1.43 -14.22 4.52
CA THR A 67 -0.87 -13.20 3.62
C THR A 67 0.09 -12.31 4.41
N VAL A 68 1.36 -12.33 4.01
CA VAL A 68 2.44 -11.64 4.69
C VAL A 68 2.53 -10.19 4.22
N HIS A 69 2.00 -9.26 5.01
CA HIS A 69 2.07 -7.83 4.75
C HIS A 69 3.20 -7.12 5.48
N VAL A 70 3.68 -7.69 6.59
CA VAL A 70 4.68 -7.10 7.46
C VAL A 70 5.89 -8.03 7.55
N ILE A 71 7.06 -7.48 7.35
CA ILE A 71 8.36 -8.13 7.53
C ILE A 71 9.13 -7.42 8.65
N PRO A 72 10.21 -7.99 9.21
CA PRO A 72 10.98 -7.32 10.27
C PRO A 72 11.40 -5.89 9.91
N ASP A 73 11.77 -5.66 8.65
CA ASP A 73 12.19 -4.34 8.18
C ASP A 73 11.07 -3.28 8.22
N SER A 74 9.81 -3.70 8.23
CA SER A 74 8.66 -2.79 8.37
C SER A 74 8.61 -2.07 9.73
N VAL A 75 9.36 -2.55 10.73
CA VAL A 75 9.48 -1.91 12.06
C VAL A 75 10.43 -0.72 11.99
N LYS A 76 11.41 -0.73 11.07
CA LYS A 76 12.40 0.34 10.90
C LYS A 76 11.71 1.65 10.54
N GLY A 77 11.99 2.73 11.30
CA GLY A 77 11.40 4.06 11.06
C GLY A 77 9.87 4.13 11.22
N SER A 78 9.24 3.12 11.86
CA SER A 78 7.80 3.15 12.18
C SER A 78 7.54 3.42 13.66
N PHE A 79 8.48 3.02 14.52
CA PHE A 79 8.38 3.18 15.98
C PHE A 79 9.68 3.73 16.58
N PRO A 80 9.60 4.55 17.64
CA PRO A 80 10.76 4.86 18.47
C PRO A 80 11.39 3.57 19.01
N LEU A 81 12.71 3.56 19.17
CA LEU A 81 13.45 2.39 19.69
C LEU A 81 13.30 1.11 18.85
N TRP A 82 12.98 1.23 17.56
CA TRP A 82 12.83 0.08 16.65
C TRP A 82 14.03 -0.88 16.67
N ARG A 83 15.25 -0.37 16.95
CA ARG A 83 16.47 -1.19 17.05
C ARG A 83 16.39 -2.22 18.16
N VAL A 84 15.75 -1.88 19.28
CA VAL A 84 15.54 -2.78 20.43
C VAL A 84 14.40 -3.77 20.13
N ILE A 85 13.36 -3.32 19.44
CA ILE A 85 12.18 -4.13 19.11
C ILE A 85 12.49 -5.14 17.99
N LEU A 86 13.43 -4.83 17.09
CA LEU A 86 13.71 -5.63 15.89
C LEU A 86 14.04 -7.11 16.18
N PRO A 87 14.91 -7.49 17.14
CA PRO A 87 15.16 -8.90 17.43
C PRO A 87 13.92 -9.65 17.90
N LEU A 88 13.10 -9.03 18.75
CA LEU A 88 11.85 -9.60 19.24
C LEU A 88 10.83 -9.76 18.09
N SER A 89 10.74 -8.75 17.23
CA SER A 89 9.86 -8.81 16.04
C SER A 89 10.29 -9.92 15.09
N ARG A 90 11.58 -10.13 14.86
CA ARG A 90 12.12 -11.23 14.04
C ARG A 90 11.71 -12.60 14.60
N TRP A 91 11.90 -12.81 15.88
CA TRP A 91 11.51 -14.04 16.56
C TRP A 91 9.99 -14.27 16.46
N TYR A 92 9.19 -13.24 16.77
CA TYR A 92 7.73 -13.31 16.73
C TYR A 92 7.20 -13.59 15.32
N LEU A 93 7.67 -12.83 14.32
CA LEU A 93 7.24 -13.02 12.92
C LEU A 93 7.63 -14.40 12.39
N LYS A 94 8.81 -14.94 12.77
CA LYS A 94 9.14 -16.32 12.45
C LYS A 94 8.07 -17.29 12.97
N LYS A 95 7.62 -17.13 14.22
CA LYS A 95 6.56 -17.97 14.81
C LYS A 95 5.22 -17.80 14.09
N VAL A 96 4.89 -16.58 13.67
CA VAL A 96 3.69 -16.28 12.87
C VAL A 96 3.73 -17.03 11.53
N TYR A 97 4.87 -16.97 10.83
CA TYR A 97 5.02 -17.62 9.52
C TYR A 97 5.01 -19.15 9.63
N GLU A 98 5.70 -19.69 10.63
CA GLU A 98 5.74 -21.14 10.88
C GLU A 98 4.39 -21.71 11.35
N TYR A 99 3.50 -20.88 11.91
CA TYR A 99 2.16 -21.29 12.28
C TYR A 99 1.26 -21.50 11.07
N ALA A 100 1.48 -20.78 9.98
CA ALA A 100 0.75 -20.96 8.71
C ALA A 100 1.21 -22.24 8.00
N ASP A 101 0.29 -22.94 7.35
CA ASP A 101 0.60 -24.07 6.47
C ASP A 101 1.08 -23.56 5.09
N VAL A 102 0.60 -22.35 4.69
CA VAL A 102 1.08 -21.61 3.53
C VAL A 102 1.18 -20.13 3.86
N CYS A 103 2.35 -19.51 3.57
CA CYS A 103 2.52 -18.06 3.54
C CYS A 103 2.38 -17.55 2.10
N LEU A 104 1.54 -16.54 1.91
CA LEU A 104 1.44 -15.80 0.65
C LEU A 104 2.38 -14.60 0.73
N ALA A 105 3.43 -14.60 -0.09
CA ALA A 105 4.37 -13.49 -0.21
C ALA A 105 3.83 -12.49 -1.24
N ILE A 106 3.54 -11.27 -0.80
CA ILE A 106 2.96 -10.22 -1.66
C ILE A 106 4.00 -9.56 -2.60
N SER A 107 5.27 -9.84 -2.40
CA SER A 107 6.36 -9.38 -3.27
C SER A 107 7.59 -10.29 -3.12
N PRO A 108 8.57 -10.21 -4.07
CA PRO A 108 9.83 -10.92 -3.96
C PRO A 108 10.60 -10.60 -2.67
N ARG A 109 10.60 -9.33 -2.22
CA ARG A 109 11.24 -8.93 -0.96
C ARG A 109 10.60 -9.59 0.25
N VAL A 110 9.29 -9.76 0.24
CA VAL A 110 8.57 -10.47 1.33
C VAL A 110 8.94 -11.95 1.33
N GLU A 111 9.00 -12.58 0.17
CA GLU A 111 9.45 -13.98 0.05
C GLU A 111 10.87 -14.17 0.58
N GLU A 112 11.81 -13.31 0.17
CA GLU A 112 13.18 -13.30 0.64
C GLU A 112 13.24 -13.16 2.17
N SER A 113 12.49 -12.21 2.73
CA SER A 113 12.46 -11.97 4.18
C SER A 113 11.93 -13.16 4.98
N ILE A 114 10.94 -13.89 4.47
CA ILE A 114 10.45 -15.12 5.11
C ILE A 114 11.58 -16.17 5.13
N ARG A 115 12.31 -16.32 4.02
CA ARG A 115 13.45 -17.25 3.90
C ARG A 115 14.62 -16.85 4.81
N GLU A 116 14.98 -15.56 4.85
CA GLU A 116 16.02 -15.00 5.74
C GLU A 116 15.76 -15.25 7.22
N LEU A 117 14.48 -15.29 7.64
CA LEU A 117 14.09 -15.67 9.00
C LEU A 117 14.25 -17.16 9.28
N GLY A 118 14.51 -17.99 8.25
CA GLY A 118 14.58 -19.43 8.37
C GLY A 118 13.24 -20.07 8.77
N ALA A 119 12.12 -19.46 8.36
CA ALA A 119 10.79 -20.01 8.60
C ALA A 119 10.55 -21.21 7.68
N ARG A 120 10.15 -22.35 8.28
CA ARG A 120 9.88 -23.60 7.58
C ARG A 120 8.40 -23.73 7.22
N THR A 121 7.97 -22.94 6.25
CA THR A 121 6.60 -22.93 5.74
C THR A 121 6.62 -22.95 4.21
N ARG A 122 5.56 -23.46 3.60
CA ARG A 122 5.38 -23.33 2.14
C ARG A 122 5.13 -21.87 1.81
N ILE A 123 5.87 -21.32 0.84
CA ILE A 123 5.72 -19.94 0.38
C ILE A 123 5.18 -19.97 -1.05
N VAL A 124 4.17 -19.14 -1.31
CA VAL A 124 3.63 -18.91 -2.66
C VAL A 124 3.61 -17.41 -2.91
N ALA A 125 4.21 -16.97 -4.02
CA ALA A 125 4.22 -15.55 -4.39
C ALA A 125 2.88 -15.18 -5.04
N ILE A 126 2.07 -14.38 -4.34
CA ILE A 126 0.81 -13.84 -4.84
C ILE A 126 0.74 -12.37 -4.42
N PRO A 127 0.87 -11.40 -5.36
CA PRO A 127 0.79 -9.99 -5.04
C PRO A 127 -0.63 -9.58 -4.62
N ASN A 128 -0.74 -8.42 -3.97
CA ASN A 128 -2.04 -7.85 -3.66
C ASN A 128 -2.81 -7.55 -4.96
N PRO A 129 -4.12 -7.85 -5.03
CA PRO A 129 -4.93 -7.46 -6.17
C PRO A 129 -5.11 -5.93 -6.23
N VAL A 130 -5.28 -5.41 -7.43
CA VAL A 130 -5.69 -4.02 -7.65
C VAL A 130 -7.06 -4.03 -8.30
N LEU A 131 -8.04 -3.47 -7.60
CA LEU A 131 -9.43 -3.39 -8.07
C LEU A 131 -9.58 -2.17 -9.00
N THR A 132 -9.13 -2.31 -10.25
CA THR A 132 -9.05 -1.21 -11.22
C THR A 132 -10.37 -0.46 -11.42
N GLU A 133 -11.51 -1.15 -11.36
CA GLU A 133 -12.82 -0.51 -11.48
C GLU A 133 -13.11 0.46 -10.33
N THR A 134 -12.68 0.15 -9.11
CA THR A 134 -12.82 1.03 -7.93
C THR A 134 -12.04 2.33 -8.15
N TRP A 135 -10.83 2.21 -8.69
CA TRP A 135 -9.89 3.33 -8.86
C TRP A 135 -10.06 4.07 -10.18
N LYS A 136 -10.89 3.57 -11.09
CA LYS A 136 -11.10 4.16 -12.41
C LYS A 136 -11.46 5.64 -12.32
N PHE A 137 -10.74 6.43 -13.11
CA PHE A 137 -11.03 7.86 -13.29
C PHE A 137 -12.41 8.09 -13.90
N THR A 138 -13.14 9.06 -13.37
CA THR A 138 -14.30 9.66 -14.06
C THR A 138 -14.33 11.17 -13.81
N PRO A 139 -14.88 11.99 -14.76
CA PRO A 139 -15.01 13.43 -14.58
C PRO A 139 -15.76 13.82 -13.29
N GLU A 140 -16.80 13.05 -12.94
CA GLU A 140 -17.62 13.29 -11.74
C GLU A 140 -16.82 13.06 -10.45
N LYS A 141 -15.96 12.01 -10.40
CA LYS A 141 -15.05 11.78 -9.27
C LYS A 141 -14.04 12.94 -9.16
N ARG A 142 -13.50 13.41 -10.29
CA ARG A 142 -12.56 14.54 -10.30
C ARG A 142 -13.19 15.81 -9.75
N GLU A 143 -14.37 16.16 -10.21
CA GLU A 143 -15.09 17.34 -9.75
C GLU A 143 -15.39 17.27 -8.24
N LYS A 144 -15.96 16.14 -7.78
CA LYS A 144 -16.24 15.91 -6.37
C LYS A 144 -14.97 15.95 -5.52
N GLY A 145 -13.91 15.28 -5.97
CA GLY A 145 -12.63 15.25 -5.28
C GLY A 145 -11.97 16.63 -5.19
N ARG A 146 -11.95 17.41 -6.27
CA ARG A 146 -11.43 18.77 -6.26
C ARG A 146 -12.22 19.70 -5.34
N LYS A 147 -13.55 19.59 -5.35
CA LYS A 147 -14.41 20.33 -4.41
C LYS A 147 -14.11 19.94 -2.95
N MET A 148 -14.00 18.65 -2.66
CA MET A 148 -13.69 18.15 -1.32
C MET A 148 -12.33 18.64 -0.82
N LEU A 149 -11.35 18.72 -1.72
CA LEU A 149 -9.99 19.14 -1.41
C LEU A 149 -9.75 20.66 -1.56
N GLY A 150 -10.76 21.44 -1.94
CA GLY A 150 -10.63 22.90 -2.12
C GLY A 150 -9.66 23.29 -3.24
N LEU A 151 -9.66 22.52 -4.34
CA LEU A 151 -8.75 22.69 -5.48
C LEU A 151 -9.46 23.39 -6.64
N GLY A 152 -8.73 24.27 -7.34
CA GLY A 152 -9.20 24.90 -8.57
C GLY A 152 -9.29 23.94 -9.74
N LYS A 153 -10.10 24.30 -10.75
CA LYS A 153 -10.28 23.49 -11.97
C LYS A 153 -8.98 23.32 -12.76
N ASP A 154 -8.17 24.37 -12.81
CA ASP A 154 -6.96 24.45 -13.63
C ASP A 154 -5.67 24.21 -12.82
N ASP A 155 -5.79 23.92 -11.52
CA ASP A 155 -4.63 23.58 -10.71
C ASP A 155 -3.96 22.29 -11.22
N PHE A 156 -2.62 22.27 -11.32
CA PHE A 156 -1.87 21.02 -11.42
C PHE A 156 -1.64 20.47 -10.02
N VAL A 157 -2.21 19.31 -9.73
CA VAL A 157 -2.29 18.74 -8.39
C VAL A 157 -1.38 17.53 -8.25
N VAL A 158 -0.40 17.61 -7.37
CA VAL A 158 0.51 16.52 -7.00
C VAL A 158 0.07 15.90 -5.68
N LEU A 159 -0.25 14.62 -5.70
CA LEU A 159 -0.66 13.87 -4.52
C LEU A 159 0.53 13.21 -3.83
N GLY A 160 0.53 13.20 -2.50
CA GLY A 160 1.27 12.28 -1.65
C GLY A 160 0.27 11.44 -0.86
N VAL A 161 0.52 10.16 -0.67
CA VAL A 161 -0.40 9.26 0.04
C VAL A 161 0.36 8.40 1.04
N GLY A 162 -0.10 8.40 2.29
CA GLY A 162 0.47 7.55 3.32
C GLY A 162 0.41 8.14 4.73
N GLN A 163 0.87 7.35 5.67
CA GLN A 163 0.99 7.75 7.06
C GLN A 163 2.03 8.88 7.21
N LEU A 164 1.79 9.81 8.13
CA LEU A 164 2.74 10.89 8.46
C LEU A 164 3.84 10.35 9.38
N VAL A 165 4.74 9.55 8.80
CA VAL A 165 5.93 8.98 9.45
C VAL A 165 7.14 9.15 8.56
N GLU A 166 8.35 9.19 9.14
CA GLU A 166 9.60 9.44 8.43
C GLU A 166 9.79 8.48 7.25
N ARG A 167 9.51 7.20 7.45
CA ARG A 167 9.62 6.16 6.43
C ARG A 167 8.85 6.46 5.14
N LYS A 168 7.77 7.26 5.20
CA LYS A 168 6.95 7.62 4.03
C LYS A 168 7.50 8.80 3.22
N GLY A 169 8.61 9.41 3.66
CA GLY A 169 9.29 10.47 2.93
C GLY A 169 8.51 11.79 2.89
N VAL A 170 7.77 12.10 3.96
CA VAL A 170 6.99 13.34 4.08
C VAL A 170 7.89 14.57 3.95
N GLU A 171 9.14 14.49 4.44
CA GLU A 171 10.09 15.58 4.35
C GLU A 171 10.51 15.83 2.91
N ASP A 172 10.87 14.80 2.14
CA ASP A 172 11.19 14.94 0.71
C ASP A 172 10.01 15.51 -0.08
N PHE A 173 8.78 15.06 0.25
CA PHE A 173 7.58 15.64 -0.35
C PHE A 173 7.47 17.15 -0.08
N LEU A 174 7.72 17.59 1.16
CA LEU A 174 7.69 18.99 1.53
C LEU A 174 8.80 19.82 0.87
N ASP A 175 9.97 19.23 0.64
CA ASP A 175 11.04 19.89 -0.10
C ASP A 175 10.62 20.12 -1.57
N VAL A 176 10.00 19.12 -2.22
CA VAL A 176 9.45 19.27 -3.58
C VAL A 176 8.36 20.35 -3.62
N VAL A 177 7.50 20.42 -2.58
CA VAL A 177 6.48 21.48 -2.44
C VAL A 177 7.10 22.88 -2.48
N GLN A 178 8.21 23.09 -1.74
CA GLN A 178 8.91 24.38 -1.70
C GLN A 178 9.51 24.76 -3.06
N ASP A 179 10.03 23.78 -3.79
CA ASP A 179 10.67 23.97 -5.10
C ASP A 179 9.70 24.25 -6.25
N LEU A 180 8.39 23.99 -6.07
CA LEU A 180 7.37 24.06 -7.11
C LEU A 180 6.11 24.85 -6.64
N PRO A 181 6.26 26.17 -6.38
CA PRO A 181 5.15 26.98 -5.83
C PRO A 181 3.96 27.15 -6.80
N GLN A 182 4.16 26.90 -8.09
CA GLN A 182 3.12 26.97 -9.12
C GLN A 182 2.14 25.78 -9.11
N ALA A 183 2.50 24.67 -8.46
CA ALA A 183 1.64 23.49 -8.35
C ALA A 183 0.91 23.44 -7.00
N ARG A 184 -0.18 22.74 -6.95
CA ARG A 184 -0.89 22.40 -5.71
C ARG A 184 -0.49 21.02 -5.25
N PHE A 185 -0.29 20.87 -3.95
CA PHE A 185 0.09 19.61 -3.34
C PHE A 185 -0.95 19.18 -2.31
N VAL A 186 -1.23 17.88 -2.27
CA VAL A 186 -2.12 17.29 -1.27
C VAL A 186 -1.48 16.03 -0.72
N TRP A 187 -1.30 15.99 0.60
CA TRP A 187 -0.93 14.76 1.27
C TRP A 187 -2.17 14.13 1.90
N ALA A 188 -2.59 12.97 1.38
CA ALA A 188 -3.71 12.20 1.89
C ALA A 188 -3.23 11.11 2.85
N GLY A 189 -3.56 11.26 4.12
CA GLY A 189 -3.20 10.36 5.19
C GLY A 189 -2.83 11.08 6.47
N GLY A 190 -2.87 10.33 7.56
CA GLY A 190 -2.71 10.86 8.90
C GLY A 190 -1.76 10.04 9.76
N ARG A 191 -1.94 10.10 11.06
CA ARG A 191 -1.11 9.48 12.09
C ARG A 191 -1.83 8.32 12.75
N PRO A 192 -1.55 7.08 12.38
CA PRO A 192 -2.26 5.93 12.95
C PRO A 192 -1.87 5.66 14.40
N PHE A 193 -0.65 6.05 14.81
CA PHE A 193 -0.11 5.81 16.16
C PHE A 193 -0.09 7.06 17.04
N GLY A 194 -0.70 8.18 16.61
CA GLY A 194 -0.73 9.42 17.36
C GLY A 194 0.67 9.88 17.77
N VAL A 195 0.88 10.07 19.09
CA VAL A 195 2.15 10.53 19.66
C VAL A 195 3.31 9.53 19.61
N PHE A 196 3.04 8.26 19.31
CA PHE A 196 4.06 7.20 19.24
C PHE A 196 4.67 7.01 17.83
N SER A 197 4.37 7.89 16.88
CA SER A 197 4.98 7.86 15.55
C SER A 197 6.41 8.39 15.59
N ASP A 198 7.34 7.69 14.90
CA ASP A 198 8.73 8.13 14.79
C ASP A 198 8.84 9.43 13.94
N GLY A 199 9.79 10.32 14.30
CA GLY A 199 9.99 11.60 13.63
C GLY A 199 8.87 12.64 13.83
N LEU A 200 7.90 12.38 14.72
CA LEU A 200 6.68 13.17 14.89
C LEU A 200 6.93 14.68 15.09
N VAL A 201 7.85 15.05 15.99
CA VAL A 201 8.13 16.45 16.31
C VAL A 201 8.68 17.19 15.10
N LYS A 202 9.60 16.58 14.38
CA LYS A 202 10.23 17.15 13.18
C LYS A 202 9.22 17.31 12.05
N ILE A 203 8.44 16.26 11.75
CA ILE A 203 7.40 16.31 10.70
C ILE A 203 6.35 17.36 11.04
N ASN A 204 5.90 17.46 12.29
CA ASN A 204 4.94 18.47 12.72
C ASN A 204 5.47 19.92 12.53
N SER A 205 6.72 20.15 12.94
CA SER A 205 7.36 21.46 12.75
C SER A 205 7.44 21.82 11.27
N ARG A 206 7.75 20.84 10.40
CA ARG A 206 7.81 21.03 8.95
C ARG A 206 6.42 21.33 8.36
N ILE A 207 5.39 20.59 8.77
CA ILE A 207 4.00 20.81 8.33
C ILE A 207 3.50 22.19 8.76
N ALA A 208 3.79 22.60 10.00
CA ALA A 208 3.37 23.91 10.51
C ALA A 208 4.01 25.09 9.75
N LYS A 209 5.19 24.86 9.16
CA LYS A 209 5.94 25.86 8.36
C LYS A 209 5.78 25.65 6.85
N ALA A 210 4.91 24.69 6.45
CA ALA A 210 4.74 24.40 5.04
C ALA A 210 4.12 25.57 4.26
N PRO A 211 4.50 25.78 3.00
CA PRO A 211 3.96 26.86 2.19
C PRO A 211 2.48 26.64 1.87
N GLY A 212 1.75 27.70 1.52
CA GLY A 212 0.30 27.69 1.31
C GLY A 212 -0.19 26.89 0.10
N ASN A 213 0.71 26.34 -0.71
CA ASN A 213 0.37 25.51 -1.86
C ASN A 213 0.26 24.01 -1.50
N VAL A 214 0.40 23.62 -0.22
CA VAL A 214 0.19 22.23 0.24
C VAL A 214 -0.93 22.12 1.25
N ARG A 215 -1.72 21.05 1.13
CA ARG A 215 -2.78 20.68 2.07
C ARG A 215 -2.54 19.26 2.61
N PHE A 216 -2.69 19.08 3.92
CA PHE A 216 -2.72 17.79 4.60
C PHE A 216 -4.16 17.46 4.99
N THR A 217 -4.68 16.32 4.50
CA THR A 217 -6.10 15.97 4.73
C THR A 217 -6.34 15.32 6.10
N GLY A 218 -5.27 14.80 6.73
CA GLY A 218 -5.45 13.84 7.82
C GLY A 218 -5.96 12.48 7.31
N MET A 219 -6.48 11.67 8.24
CA MET A 219 -7.05 10.36 7.89
C MET A 219 -8.36 10.55 7.12
N LEU A 220 -8.46 9.93 5.96
CA LEU A 220 -9.68 9.87 5.15
C LEU A 220 -10.31 8.47 5.22
N ASP A 221 -11.60 8.39 4.97
CA ASP A 221 -12.25 7.11 4.76
C ASP A 221 -11.79 6.47 3.44
N LEU A 222 -11.68 5.15 3.42
CA LEU A 222 -11.26 4.43 2.21
C LEU A 222 -12.18 4.67 1.01
N GLY A 223 -13.47 4.96 1.27
CA GLY A 223 -14.44 5.30 0.24
C GLY A 223 -14.15 6.63 -0.46
N ASP A 224 -13.43 7.56 0.18
CA ASP A 224 -13.07 8.86 -0.38
C ASP A 224 -11.79 8.82 -1.22
N MET A 225 -10.96 7.80 -1.04
CA MET A 225 -9.67 7.70 -1.76
C MET A 225 -9.82 7.71 -3.29
N PRO A 226 -10.83 7.07 -3.92
CA PRO A 226 -11.06 7.22 -5.36
C PRO A 226 -11.30 8.67 -5.80
N LEU A 227 -11.90 9.51 -4.95
CA LEU A 227 -12.10 10.93 -5.22
C LEU A 227 -10.76 11.69 -5.12
N VAL A 228 -9.93 11.33 -4.14
CA VAL A 228 -8.59 11.92 -3.97
C VAL A 228 -7.72 11.65 -5.19
N TYR A 229 -7.63 10.40 -5.64
CA TYR A 229 -6.83 10.06 -6.83
C TYR A 229 -7.38 10.76 -8.08
N ALA A 230 -8.70 10.76 -8.29
CA ALA A 230 -9.30 11.43 -9.43
C ALA A 230 -9.07 12.96 -9.44
N ALA A 231 -8.91 13.59 -8.26
CA ALA A 231 -8.62 15.02 -8.15
C ALA A 231 -7.19 15.39 -8.56
N GLY A 232 -6.24 14.43 -8.48
CA GLY A 232 -4.84 14.63 -8.78
C GLY A 232 -4.49 14.63 -10.26
N ASP A 233 -3.26 15.08 -10.54
CA ASP A 233 -2.64 15.03 -11.87
C ASP A 233 -1.35 14.17 -11.86
N ALA A 234 -0.73 13.97 -10.68
CA ALA A 234 0.38 13.06 -10.49
C ALA A 234 0.42 12.53 -9.05
N LEU A 235 1.04 11.36 -8.84
CA LEU A 235 1.41 10.86 -7.52
C LEU A 235 2.92 10.95 -7.32
N LEU A 236 3.34 11.59 -6.23
CA LEU A 236 4.70 11.59 -5.72
C LEU A 236 4.75 10.68 -4.48
N PHE A 237 5.50 9.58 -4.57
CA PHE A 237 5.57 8.56 -3.53
C PHE A 237 7.02 8.32 -3.06
N PRO A 238 7.56 9.20 -2.20
CA PRO A 238 8.97 9.21 -1.83
C PRO A 238 9.32 8.27 -0.67
N SER A 239 8.53 7.21 -0.47
CA SER A 239 8.69 6.26 0.64
C SER A 239 10.07 5.57 0.61
N TYR A 240 10.71 5.45 1.76
CA TYR A 240 12.02 4.84 1.93
C TYR A 240 12.00 3.31 2.05
N GLN A 241 10.84 2.72 2.33
CA GLN A 241 10.69 1.26 2.44
C GLN A 241 9.24 0.86 2.19
N GLU A 242 9.02 -0.11 1.33
CA GLU A 242 7.72 -0.70 1.01
C GLU A 242 7.83 -2.21 0.77
N ASN A 243 6.76 -2.93 1.05
CA ASN A 243 6.68 -4.35 0.74
C ASN A 243 5.94 -4.60 -0.58
N CYS A 244 4.75 -4.01 -0.72
CA CYS A 244 3.96 -3.97 -1.94
C CYS A 244 3.03 -2.74 -1.82
N PRO A 245 3.43 -1.58 -2.34
CA PRO A 245 2.70 -0.33 -2.11
C PRO A 245 1.43 -0.29 -2.94
N LEU A 246 0.27 -0.23 -2.28
CA LEU A 246 -1.02 -0.12 -2.97
C LEU A 246 -1.23 1.29 -3.55
N ALA A 247 -0.86 2.35 -2.82
CA ALA A 247 -1.11 3.72 -3.25
C ALA A 247 -0.58 4.07 -4.66
N PRO A 248 0.67 3.72 -5.05
CA PRO A 248 1.12 3.87 -6.42
C PRO A 248 0.30 3.08 -7.45
N LEU A 249 -0.14 1.87 -7.10
CA LEU A 249 -0.93 1.04 -7.99
C LEU A 249 -2.37 1.55 -8.15
N GLU A 250 -2.96 2.06 -7.07
CA GLU A 250 -4.28 2.70 -7.06
C GLU A 250 -4.27 4.00 -7.89
N ALA A 251 -3.25 4.85 -7.71
CA ALA A 251 -3.04 6.05 -8.50
C ALA A 251 -2.84 5.74 -9.98
N ALA A 252 -2.02 4.73 -10.30
CA ALA A 252 -1.80 4.27 -11.65
C ALA A 252 -3.08 3.72 -12.29
N ALA A 253 -3.92 2.99 -11.55
CA ALA A 253 -5.23 2.53 -11.99
C ALA A 253 -6.20 3.69 -12.26
N CYS A 254 -6.04 4.82 -11.56
CA CYS A 254 -6.76 6.07 -11.83
C CYS A 254 -6.19 6.83 -13.05
N GLY A 255 -5.05 6.38 -13.61
CA GLY A 255 -4.40 6.99 -14.77
C GLY A 255 -3.48 8.15 -14.42
N LEU A 256 -3.02 8.26 -13.18
CA LEU A 256 -2.03 9.26 -12.79
C LEU A 256 -0.62 8.81 -13.17
N PRO A 257 0.24 9.70 -13.68
CA PRO A 257 1.69 9.51 -13.61
C PRO A 257 2.13 9.27 -12.17
N VAL A 258 2.97 8.24 -11.97
CA VAL A 258 3.44 7.86 -10.63
C VAL A 258 4.95 7.97 -10.57
N ILE A 259 5.47 8.79 -9.66
CA ILE A 259 6.90 8.89 -9.36
C ILE A 259 7.15 8.22 -8.01
N VAL A 260 7.95 7.16 -7.98
CA VAL A 260 8.31 6.45 -6.75
C VAL A 260 9.80 6.61 -6.43
N ARG A 261 10.21 6.36 -5.20
CA ARG A 261 11.64 6.28 -4.86
C ARG A 261 12.30 5.10 -5.59
N ASP A 262 13.56 5.26 -6.03
CA ASP A 262 14.32 4.16 -6.63
C ASP A 262 14.75 3.17 -5.54
N LEU A 263 13.85 2.25 -5.22
CA LEU A 263 14.08 1.19 -4.23
C LEU A 263 14.42 -0.13 -4.92
N PRO A 264 15.38 -0.90 -4.39
CA PRO A 264 15.70 -2.24 -4.91
C PRO A 264 14.48 -3.16 -4.99
N GLU A 265 13.55 -3.06 -4.02
CA GLU A 265 12.33 -3.84 -3.94
C GLU A 265 11.42 -3.61 -5.14
N TYR A 266 11.38 -2.39 -5.66
CA TYR A 266 10.55 -2.05 -6.82
C TYR A 266 11.09 -2.63 -8.11
N ARG A 267 12.40 -2.76 -8.26
CA ARG A 267 13.01 -3.38 -9.44
C ARG A 267 12.64 -4.85 -9.59
N LEU A 268 12.36 -5.53 -8.47
CA LEU A 268 11.90 -6.92 -8.45
C LEU A 268 10.39 -7.04 -8.59
N LEU A 269 9.64 -6.04 -8.09
CA LEU A 269 8.18 -6.03 -8.08
C LEU A 269 7.61 -5.52 -9.41
N PHE A 270 8.16 -4.43 -9.95
CA PHE A 270 7.68 -3.77 -11.16
C PHE A 270 8.52 -4.20 -12.36
N ARG A 271 7.92 -4.94 -13.27
CA ARG A 271 8.58 -5.47 -14.48
C ARG A 271 8.62 -4.46 -15.62
N ASN A 272 7.61 -3.58 -15.69
CA ASN A 272 7.50 -2.54 -16.71
C ASN A 272 8.23 -1.26 -16.27
N PRO A 273 8.64 -0.40 -17.21
CA PRO A 273 9.20 0.91 -16.90
C PRO A 273 8.27 1.75 -16.02
N TYR A 274 8.85 2.51 -15.12
CA TYR A 274 8.16 3.45 -14.22
C TYR A 274 9.06 4.64 -13.90
N LEU A 275 8.47 5.79 -13.53
CA LEU A 275 9.24 6.94 -13.11
C LEU A 275 9.75 6.73 -11.68
N LYS A 276 11.07 6.93 -11.52
CA LYS A 276 11.75 6.75 -10.24
C LYS A 276 12.76 7.86 -9.98
N ALA A 277 12.98 8.15 -8.72
CA ALA A 277 13.93 9.15 -8.23
C ALA A 277 14.64 8.64 -6.97
N GLY A 278 15.94 8.84 -6.88
CA GLY A 278 16.74 8.49 -5.70
C GLY A 278 16.89 9.66 -4.72
N THR A 279 16.74 10.88 -5.21
CA THR A 279 16.98 12.13 -4.46
C THR A 279 15.79 13.10 -4.59
N THR A 280 15.67 14.02 -3.65
CA THR A 280 14.67 15.10 -3.69
C THR A 280 14.79 15.93 -4.96
N LYS A 281 16.02 16.24 -5.40
CA LYS A 281 16.28 16.99 -6.65
C LYS A 281 15.71 16.28 -7.88
N GLU A 282 15.85 14.96 -7.94
CA GLU A 282 15.29 14.15 -9.03
C GLU A 282 13.75 14.11 -8.97
N PHE A 283 13.17 13.99 -7.77
CA PHE A 283 11.73 14.13 -7.58
C PHE A 283 11.21 15.48 -8.08
N THR A 284 11.89 16.59 -7.69
CA THR A 284 11.56 17.94 -8.15
C THR A 284 11.66 18.05 -9.68
N ALA A 285 12.73 17.52 -10.28
CA ALA A 285 12.96 17.59 -11.73
C ALA A 285 11.89 16.83 -12.51
N LEU A 286 11.57 15.59 -12.10
CA LEU A 286 10.51 14.79 -12.74
C LEU A 286 9.13 15.43 -12.57
N THR A 287 8.81 15.94 -11.38
CA THR A 287 7.54 16.63 -11.13
C THR A 287 7.41 17.90 -11.98
N ARG A 288 8.48 18.72 -12.05
CA ARG A 288 8.53 19.91 -12.91
C ARG A 288 8.28 19.54 -14.37
N ARG A 289 8.90 18.47 -14.84
CA ARG A 289 8.72 18.00 -16.21
C ARG A 289 7.30 17.52 -16.49
N LEU A 290 6.64 16.85 -15.54
CA LEU A 290 5.21 16.49 -15.66
C LEU A 290 4.31 17.72 -15.80
N ILE A 291 4.68 18.85 -15.15
CA ILE A 291 3.91 20.10 -15.20
C ILE A 291 4.11 20.81 -16.55
N SER A 292 5.34 20.83 -17.09
CA SER A 292 5.71 21.70 -18.23
C SER A 292 5.78 20.98 -19.58
N ASP A 293 5.82 19.66 -19.62
CA ASP A 293 6.00 18.84 -20.84
C ASP A 293 4.80 17.88 -21.02
N GLY A 294 3.83 18.30 -21.83
CA GLY A 294 2.61 17.52 -22.06
C GLY A 294 2.84 16.17 -22.74
N GLU A 295 3.91 16.05 -23.56
CA GLU A 295 4.24 14.78 -24.19
C GLU A 295 4.85 13.80 -23.18
N PHE A 296 5.75 14.29 -22.33
CA PHE A 296 6.26 13.50 -21.22
C PHE A 296 5.15 13.08 -20.25
N TYR A 297 4.17 13.96 -19.99
CA TYR A 297 3.02 13.63 -19.15
C TYR A 297 2.23 12.44 -19.73
N LYS A 298 1.95 12.45 -21.05
CA LYS A 298 1.25 11.32 -21.71
C LYS A 298 2.03 10.02 -21.63
N GLN A 299 3.36 10.06 -21.89
CA GLN A 299 4.23 8.90 -21.76
C GLN A 299 4.25 8.35 -20.33
N ALA A 300 4.33 9.22 -19.33
CA ALA A 300 4.30 8.84 -17.93
C ALA A 300 2.97 8.20 -17.51
N ARG A 301 1.84 8.67 -18.03
CA ARG A 301 0.54 8.03 -17.84
C ARG A 301 0.50 6.62 -18.41
N GLU A 302 1.01 6.44 -19.63
CA GLU A 302 1.07 5.13 -20.27
C GLU A 302 1.92 4.15 -19.45
N MET A 303 3.09 4.59 -18.96
CA MET A 303 3.92 3.78 -18.05
C MET A 303 3.12 3.35 -16.81
N SER A 304 2.32 4.24 -16.24
CA SER A 304 1.49 3.94 -15.07
C SER A 304 0.41 2.91 -15.38
N PHE A 305 -0.27 2.99 -16.53
CA PHE A 305 -1.22 1.97 -16.95
C PHE A 305 -0.55 0.61 -17.14
N GLN A 306 0.61 0.56 -17.79
CA GLN A 306 1.36 -0.68 -17.98
C GLN A 306 1.81 -1.28 -16.63
N LEU A 307 2.09 -0.45 -15.62
CA LEU A 307 2.44 -0.90 -14.29
C LEU A 307 1.32 -1.73 -13.66
N VAL A 308 0.07 -1.29 -13.80
CA VAL A 308 -1.10 -1.97 -13.20
C VAL A 308 -1.42 -3.30 -13.89
N THR A 309 -1.15 -3.44 -15.19
CA THR A 309 -1.43 -4.69 -15.92
C THR A 309 -0.73 -5.91 -15.34
N GLN A 310 0.36 -5.71 -14.61
CA GLN A 310 1.08 -6.79 -13.93
C GLN A 310 0.30 -7.39 -12.74
N PHE A 311 -0.66 -6.64 -12.22
CA PHE A 311 -1.48 -7.01 -11.06
C PHE A 311 -2.87 -7.47 -11.50
N ASP A 312 -2.92 -8.28 -12.58
CA ASP A 312 -4.16 -8.78 -13.15
C ASP A 312 -4.98 -9.56 -12.13
N ARG A 313 -6.17 -9.05 -11.84
CA ARG A 313 -7.07 -9.58 -10.81
C ARG A 313 -7.55 -11.01 -11.10
N LYS A 314 -7.78 -11.36 -12.37
CA LYS A 314 -8.27 -12.71 -12.73
C LYS A 314 -7.18 -13.74 -12.47
N ARG A 315 -5.92 -13.41 -12.83
CA ARG A 315 -4.77 -14.25 -12.55
C ARG A 315 -4.56 -14.41 -11.05
N ILE A 316 -4.54 -13.31 -10.29
CA ILE A 316 -4.35 -13.33 -8.83
C ILE A 316 -5.44 -14.17 -8.16
N ARG A 317 -6.70 -14.03 -8.60
CA ARG A 317 -7.80 -14.84 -8.08
C ARG A 317 -7.59 -16.33 -8.37
N LYS A 318 -7.22 -16.67 -9.61
CA LYS A 318 -6.95 -18.07 -10.01
C LYS A 318 -5.85 -18.68 -9.15
N ASP A 319 -4.75 -17.94 -8.95
CA ASP A 319 -3.61 -18.40 -8.17
C ASP A 319 -4.00 -18.59 -6.70
N LEU A 320 -4.74 -17.66 -6.11
CA LEU A 320 -5.22 -17.74 -4.73
C LEU A 320 -6.18 -18.92 -4.51
N VAL A 321 -7.13 -19.13 -5.41
CA VAL A 321 -8.05 -20.28 -5.37
C VAL A 321 -7.29 -21.59 -5.57
N GLY A 322 -6.26 -21.60 -6.42
CA GLY A 322 -5.36 -22.74 -6.61
C GLY A 322 -4.65 -23.15 -5.31
N VAL A 323 -4.17 -22.16 -4.53
CA VAL A 323 -3.61 -22.44 -3.20
C VAL A 323 -4.64 -23.08 -2.28
N TYR A 324 -5.86 -22.54 -2.22
CA TYR A 324 -6.91 -23.12 -1.38
C TYR A 324 -7.22 -24.57 -1.75
N ARG A 325 -7.41 -24.85 -3.04
CA ARG A 325 -7.66 -26.21 -3.53
C ARG A 325 -6.54 -27.18 -3.15
N SER A 326 -5.28 -26.74 -3.26
CA SER A 326 -4.12 -27.57 -2.90
C SER A 326 -4.07 -27.96 -1.42
N LEU A 327 -4.75 -27.23 -0.54
CA LEU A 327 -4.85 -27.53 0.89
C LEU A 327 -6.05 -28.41 1.27
N LEU A 328 -6.98 -28.64 0.33
CA LEU A 328 -8.17 -29.46 0.57
C LEU A 328 -8.02 -30.87 0.01
N VAL A 329 -7.03 -31.12 -0.84
CA VAL A 329 -6.78 -32.45 -1.47
C VAL A 329 -5.89 -33.33 -0.60
N ASN A 330 -5.27 -32.78 0.43
CA ASN A 330 -4.46 -33.48 1.44
C ASN A 330 -5.31 -33.65 2.72
#